data_f6174c690e68d02e202541242c5aba06
#
_entry.id   f6174c690e68d02e202541242c5aba06
#
_cell.length_a   1.000
_cell.length_b   1.000
_cell.length_c   1.000
_cell.angle_alpha   90.00
_cell.angle_beta   90.00
_cell.angle_gamma   90.00
#
_symmetry.space_group_name_H-M   'P 1'
#
loop_
_entity.id
_entity.type
_entity.pdbx_description
1 polymer ?
#
loop_
_entity_poly.entity_id
_entity_poly.type
_entity_poly.pdbx_seq_one_letter_code
_entity_poly.pdbx_strand_id
1 'polypeptide(L)'
;MRFPHVLVVGAGQMGGGIAQVLAASGRRVSLHDAAPGATERGLAAMGKSLERLAAKGAEIDPDDVLGRVTPVDGIVAADMMIEAVVEDQAVKEAIFREADSVLPAEAILASNTSSIPIASLAAVTSRPEKVIGMHFFNPVPAMALVEVVSTKETSAETKAAIVELAQELGKTPAEANDFPGFVSNRILLPFINEAVWALHEGVAEPEAIDTIAQLGFNHPMGPLALADLIGLDTCVAILEVLRDRLGDERYEPCPLLREHVAAGRLGRKSGAGFYAYESP
;
A
#
# COMPACT_ATOMS: atom_id res chain seq x y z
N MET A 1 24.06 6.83 1.88
CA MET A 1 22.65 6.71 2.33
C MET A 1 21.96 8.04 2.07
N ARG A 2 21.09 8.06 1.11
CA ARG A 2 20.19 9.18 0.85
C ARG A 2 19.03 9.09 1.85
N PHE A 3 18.49 10.20 2.33
CA PHE A 3 17.43 10.26 3.35
C PHE A 3 17.78 9.51 4.67
N PRO A 4 18.76 9.97 5.43
CA PRO A 4 19.11 9.37 6.73
C PRO A 4 18.01 9.49 7.79
N HIS A 5 17.10 10.44 7.65
CA HIS A 5 15.94 10.62 8.52
C HIS A 5 14.65 10.68 7.72
N VAL A 6 13.72 9.76 7.96
CA VAL A 6 12.41 9.67 7.28
C VAL A 6 11.29 9.82 8.31
N LEU A 7 10.31 10.68 7.98
CA LEU A 7 9.05 10.77 8.69
C LEU A 7 8.04 9.81 8.03
N VAL A 8 7.46 8.91 8.81
CA VAL A 8 6.32 8.08 8.38
C VAL A 8 5.06 8.55 9.10
N VAL A 9 4.03 8.89 8.33
CA VAL A 9 2.73 9.36 8.83
C VAL A 9 1.70 8.26 8.60
N GLY A 10 1.13 7.75 9.70
CA GLY A 10 0.31 6.55 9.75
C GLY A 10 1.10 5.39 10.38
N ALA A 11 0.62 4.86 11.53
CA ALA A 11 1.24 3.76 12.24
C ALA A 11 0.46 2.44 12.11
N GLY A 12 -0.46 2.38 11.15
CA GLY A 12 -1.19 1.17 10.80
C GLY A 12 -0.31 0.10 10.14
N GLN A 13 -0.96 -0.93 9.60
CA GLN A 13 -0.26 -2.07 8.97
C GLN A 13 0.76 -1.66 7.91
N MET A 14 0.39 -0.73 7.02
CA MET A 14 1.29 -0.27 5.96
C MET A 14 2.38 0.64 6.51
N GLY A 15 2.03 1.69 7.24
CA GLY A 15 3.01 2.63 7.78
C GLY A 15 3.97 1.99 8.78
N GLY A 16 3.50 1.09 9.65
CA GLY A 16 4.35 0.30 10.53
C GLY A 16 5.33 -0.60 9.74
N GLY A 17 4.86 -1.24 8.67
CA GLY A 17 5.71 -2.05 7.79
C GLY A 17 6.74 -1.21 7.01
N ILE A 18 6.36 -0.01 6.55
CA ILE A 18 7.26 0.94 5.88
C ILE A 18 8.32 1.43 6.88
N ALA A 19 7.92 1.83 8.09
CA ALA A 19 8.84 2.23 9.16
C ALA A 19 9.83 1.11 9.49
N GLN A 20 9.37 -0.15 9.55
CA GLN A 20 10.21 -1.32 9.79
C GLN A 20 11.30 -1.47 8.73
N VAL A 21 10.97 -1.44 7.44
CA VAL A 21 11.98 -1.65 6.39
C VAL A 21 12.96 -0.47 6.28
N LEU A 22 12.51 0.75 6.54
CA LEU A 22 13.36 1.93 6.64
C LEU A 22 14.35 1.81 7.82
N ALA A 23 13.87 1.46 9.01
CA ALA A 23 14.71 1.29 10.18
C ALA A 23 15.69 0.12 10.03
N ALA A 24 15.25 -1.00 9.45
CA ALA A 24 16.12 -2.15 9.14
C ALA A 24 17.24 -1.80 8.14
N SER A 25 17.02 -0.82 7.25
CA SER A 25 18.07 -0.31 6.35
C SER A 25 19.05 0.69 7.01
N GLY A 26 18.94 0.91 8.32
CA GLY A 26 19.82 1.78 9.10
C GLY A 26 19.37 3.25 9.19
N ARG A 27 18.17 3.60 8.72
CA ARG A 27 17.61 4.96 8.77
C ARG A 27 16.97 5.25 10.12
N ARG A 28 17.04 6.51 10.56
CA ARG A 28 16.19 7.01 11.64
C ARG A 28 14.79 7.24 11.10
N VAL A 29 13.79 6.81 11.86
CA VAL A 29 12.39 6.97 11.48
C VAL A 29 11.65 7.71 12.58
N SER A 30 11.01 8.84 12.26
CA SER A 30 9.98 9.43 13.08
C SER A 30 8.64 8.84 12.66
N LEU A 31 7.89 8.26 13.60
CA LEU A 31 6.59 7.63 13.34
C LEU A 31 5.49 8.44 14.02
N HIS A 32 4.55 8.94 13.22
CA HIS A 32 3.39 9.70 13.67
C HIS A 32 2.08 9.01 13.30
N ASP A 33 1.10 9.06 14.20
CA ASP A 33 -0.29 8.73 13.91
C ASP A 33 -1.21 9.59 14.79
N ALA A 34 -2.26 10.15 14.22
CA ALA A 34 -3.20 11.00 14.94
C ALA A 34 -4.12 10.21 15.90
N ALA A 35 -4.29 8.90 15.69
CA ALA A 35 -5.15 8.08 16.55
C ALA A 35 -4.43 7.70 17.86
N PRO A 36 -5.04 7.94 19.02
CA PRO A 36 -4.42 7.64 20.32
C PRO A 36 -3.95 6.18 20.43
N GLY A 37 -2.71 5.98 20.84
CA GLY A 37 -2.08 4.67 21.02
C GLY A 37 -1.78 3.91 19.73
N ALA A 38 -1.93 4.53 18.55
CA ALA A 38 -1.66 3.86 17.28
C ALA A 38 -0.17 3.61 17.05
N THR A 39 0.67 4.57 17.43
CA THR A 39 2.14 4.44 17.34
C THR A 39 2.66 3.33 18.22
N GLU A 40 2.16 3.20 19.46
CA GLU A 40 2.53 2.12 20.38
C GLU A 40 2.10 0.75 19.85
N ARG A 41 0.88 0.65 19.30
CA ARG A 41 0.41 -0.58 18.66
C ARG A 41 1.24 -0.93 17.43
N GLY A 42 1.59 0.08 16.63
CA GLY A 42 2.45 -0.08 15.46
C GLY A 42 3.84 -0.60 15.82
N LEU A 43 4.47 -0.03 16.85
CA LEU A 43 5.76 -0.49 17.37
C LEU A 43 5.69 -1.92 17.93
N ALA A 44 4.64 -2.25 18.68
CA ALA A 44 4.44 -3.61 19.20
C ALA A 44 4.26 -4.63 18.07
N ALA A 45 3.51 -4.28 17.01
CA ALA A 45 3.35 -5.14 15.83
C ALA A 45 4.67 -5.30 15.05
N MET A 46 5.45 -4.22 14.93
CA MET A 46 6.79 -4.24 14.33
C MET A 46 7.74 -5.16 15.10
N GLY A 47 7.78 -5.08 16.45
CA GLY A 47 8.58 -5.97 17.28
C GLY A 47 8.29 -7.43 17.02
N LYS A 48 7.00 -7.82 17.04
CA LYS A 48 6.57 -9.20 16.72
C LYS A 48 6.93 -9.62 15.28
N SER A 49 6.94 -8.68 14.34
CA SER A 49 7.35 -8.95 12.95
C SER A 49 8.85 -9.21 12.86
N LEU A 50 9.66 -8.38 13.53
CA LEU A 50 11.12 -8.50 13.56
C LEU A 50 11.57 -9.80 14.26
N GLU A 51 10.97 -10.14 15.41
CA GLU A 51 11.23 -11.40 16.11
C GLU A 51 10.95 -12.61 15.20
N ARG A 52 9.84 -12.60 14.46
CA ARG A 52 9.51 -13.65 13.49
C ARG A 52 10.51 -13.77 12.35
N LEU A 53 11.02 -12.63 11.86
CA LEU A 53 12.05 -12.61 10.81
C LEU A 53 13.38 -13.16 11.34
N ALA A 54 13.81 -12.73 12.52
CA ALA A 54 15.00 -13.25 13.18
C ALA A 54 14.90 -14.76 13.44
N ALA A 55 13.76 -15.25 13.95
CA ALA A 55 13.50 -16.68 14.14
C ALA A 55 13.54 -17.51 12.84
N LYS A 56 13.30 -16.87 11.68
CA LYS A 56 13.43 -17.48 10.34
C LYS A 56 14.84 -17.36 9.74
N GLY A 57 15.80 -16.85 10.52
CA GLY A 57 17.20 -16.75 10.11
C GLY A 57 17.58 -15.44 9.40
N ALA A 58 16.76 -14.39 9.48
CA ALA A 58 17.18 -13.09 9.01
C ALA A 58 18.28 -12.52 9.95
N GLU A 59 19.35 -11.98 9.36
CA GLU A 59 20.44 -11.35 10.11
C GLU A 59 20.03 -9.93 10.55
N ILE A 60 19.09 -9.83 11.49
CA ILE A 60 18.59 -8.58 12.05
C ILE A 60 18.57 -8.66 13.58
N ASP A 61 18.90 -7.56 14.23
CA ASP A 61 18.66 -7.36 15.67
C ASP A 61 17.35 -6.57 15.84
N PRO A 62 16.28 -7.18 16.40
CA PRO A 62 15.00 -6.50 16.60
C PRO A 62 15.10 -5.23 17.43
N ASP A 63 15.91 -5.24 18.51
CA ASP A 63 16.05 -4.09 19.41
C ASP A 63 16.80 -2.94 18.73
N ASP A 64 17.82 -3.23 17.93
CA ASP A 64 18.55 -2.22 17.16
C ASP A 64 17.64 -1.57 16.11
N VAL A 65 16.83 -2.36 15.40
CA VAL A 65 15.85 -1.82 14.43
C VAL A 65 14.79 -0.98 15.11
N LEU A 66 14.19 -1.46 16.20
CA LEU A 66 13.18 -0.72 16.97
C LEU A 66 13.76 0.57 17.55
N GLY A 67 15.01 0.54 18.02
CA GLY A 67 15.71 1.70 18.56
C GLY A 67 15.91 2.87 17.58
N ARG A 68 15.75 2.61 16.25
CA ARG A 68 15.79 3.65 15.21
C ARG A 68 14.43 4.29 14.92
N VAL A 69 13.34 3.79 15.51
CA VAL A 69 11.97 4.32 15.31
C VAL A 69 11.56 5.10 16.55
N THR A 70 11.29 6.38 16.38
CA THR A 70 10.88 7.29 17.46
C THR A 70 9.45 7.77 17.21
N PRO A 71 8.49 7.52 18.12
CA PRO A 71 7.18 8.15 18.10
C PRO A 71 7.30 9.68 18.20
N VAL A 72 6.50 10.40 17.41
CA VAL A 72 6.44 11.86 17.44
C VAL A 72 5.00 12.37 17.43
N ASP A 73 4.78 13.53 18.04
CA ASP A 73 3.47 14.18 18.13
C ASP A 73 3.30 15.18 16.95
N GLY A 74 3.01 14.69 15.76
CA GLY A 74 2.78 15.52 14.58
C GLY A 74 3.88 15.42 13.53
N ILE A 75 3.80 16.32 12.55
CA ILE A 75 4.77 16.43 11.45
C ILE A 75 6.05 17.10 11.98
N VAL A 76 7.18 16.45 11.79
CA VAL A 76 8.51 16.95 12.20
C VAL A 76 9.45 17.05 11.00
N ALA A 77 10.46 17.90 11.10
CA ALA A 77 11.47 18.04 10.07
C ALA A 77 12.21 16.72 9.82
N ALA A 78 12.28 16.32 8.54
CA ALA A 78 12.95 15.11 8.07
C ALA A 78 13.42 15.32 6.63
N ASP A 79 14.27 14.43 6.12
CA ASP A 79 14.75 14.51 4.73
C ASP A 79 13.67 14.07 3.73
N MET A 80 12.69 13.31 4.20
CA MET A 80 11.58 12.78 3.41
C MET A 80 10.40 12.46 4.32
N MET A 81 9.18 12.59 3.80
CA MET A 81 7.96 12.03 4.39
C MET A 81 7.39 10.91 3.53
N ILE A 82 6.93 9.83 4.16
CA ILE A 82 6.08 8.81 3.53
C ILE A 82 4.76 8.76 4.29
N GLU A 83 3.67 9.15 3.61
CA GLU A 83 2.32 9.11 4.15
C GLU A 83 1.68 7.74 3.87
N ALA A 84 1.08 7.13 4.88
CA ALA A 84 0.40 5.83 4.84
C ALA A 84 -0.82 5.79 5.79
N VAL A 85 -1.62 6.86 5.80
CA VAL A 85 -2.86 6.95 6.60
C VAL A 85 -4.05 6.35 5.84
N VAL A 86 -5.26 6.51 6.40
CA VAL A 86 -6.51 6.08 5.76
C VAL A 86 -6.65 6.64 4.33
N GLU A 87 -7.33 5.87 3.46
CA GLU A 87 -7.47 6.21 2.04
C GLU A 87 -8.59 7.26 1.86
N ASP A 88 -8.34 8.46 2.37
CA ASP A 88 -9.20 9.65 2.28
C ASP A 88 -8.41 10.82 1.71
N GLN A 89 -8.89 11.37 0.60
CA GLN A 89 -8.19 12.43 -0.12
C GLN A 89 -8.02 13.69 0.73
N ALA A 90 -9.06 14.11 1.45
CA ALA A 90 -9.01 15.34 2.25
C ALA A 90 -8.01 15.23 3.40
N VAL A 91 -7.95 14.06 4.05
CA VAL A 91 -6.98 13.76 5.11
C VAL A 91 -5.55 13.81 4.56
N LYS A 92 -5.30 13.13 3.43
CA LYS A 92 -3.96 13.12 2.82
C LYS A 92 -3.53 14.50 2.34
N GLU A 93 -4.42 15.26 1.71
CA GLU A 93 -4.13 16.65 1.30
C GLU A 93 -3.80 17.55 2.49
N ALA A 94 -4.49 17.39 3.64
CA ALA A 94 -4.19 18.17 4.85
C ALA A 94 -2.78 17.85 5.37
N ILE A 95 -2.39 16.56 5.39
CA ILE A 95 -1.05 16.13 5.77
C ILE A 95 0.01 16.70 4.82
N PHE A 96 -0.25 16.69 3.50
CA PHE A 96 0.69 17.24 2.52
C PHE A 96 0.88 18.75 2.65
N ARG A 97 -0.20 19.51 2.93
CA ARG A 97 -0.09 20.96 3.22
C ARG A 97 0.73 21.23 4.49
N GLU A 98 0.49 20.49 5.54
CA GLU A 98 1.25 20.62 6.79
C GLU A 98 2.72 20.24 6.57
N ALA A 99 2.99 19.11 5.94
CA ALA A 99 4.34 18.66 5.63
C ALA A 99 5.10 19.66 4.75
N ASP A 100 4.43 20.29 3.78
CA ASP A 100 5.00 21.33 2.93
C ASP A 100 5.50 22.54 3.72
N SER A 101 4.82 22.87 4.82
CA SER A 101 5.19 23.98 5.69
C SER A 101 6.29 23.65 6.70
N VAL A 102 6.41 22.39 7.13
CA VAL A 102 7.28 21.97 8.23
C VAL A 102 8.60 21.36 7.74
N LEU A 103 8.56 20.56 6.66
CA LEU A 103 9.76 19.90 6.16
C LEU A 103 10.67 20.88 5.38
N PRO A 104 12.00 20.64 5.39
CA PRO A 104 12.93 21.41 4.58
C PRO A 104 12.51 21.45 3.11
N ALA A 105 12.83 22.54 2.41
CA ALA A 105 12.44 22.74 1.01
C ALA A 105 12.88 21.62 0.06
N GLU A 106 14.00 20.97 0.37
CA GLU A 106 14.53 19.86 -0.42
C GLU A 106 13.90 18.49 -0.11
N ALA A 107 13.08 18.41 0.95
CA ALA A 107 12.46 17.15 1.35
C ALA A 107 11.44 16.65 0.32
N ILE A 108 11.47 15.36 0.06
CA ILE A 108 10.50 14.68 -0.81
C ILE A 108 9.27 14.29 0.01
N LEU A 109 8.09 14.48 -0.58
CA LEU A 109 6.81 14.09 -0.02
C LEU A 109 6.26 12.91 -0.81
N ALA A 110 6.21 11.73 -0.20
CA ALA A 110 5.71 10.51 -0.84
C ALA A 110 4.40 10.06 -0.21
N SER A 111 3.50 9.49 -1.02
CA SER A 111 2.29 8.81 -0.54
C SER A 111 2.31 7.33 -0.89
N ASN A 112 1.85 6.50 0.06
CA ASN A 112 1.61 5.07 -0.15
C ASN A 112 0.17 4.81 -0.62
N THR A 113 -0.56 5.81 -1.08
CA THR A 113 -1.92 5.63 -1.61
C THR A 113 -1.96 4.58 -2.72
N SER A 114 -3.07 3.87 -2.82
CA SER A 114 -3.34 2.89 -3.88
C SER A 114 -4.31 3.40 -4.95
N SER A 115 -5.02 4.52 -4.69
CA SER A 115 -6.14 4.97 -5.55
C SER A 115 -6.25 6.48 -5.72
N ILE A 116 -5.71 7.27 -4.77
CA ILE A 116 -5.78 8.74 -4.83
C ILE A 116 -4.72 9.25 -5.81
N PRO A 117 -5.08 10.17 -6.74
CA PRO A 117 -4.10 10.73 -7.68
C PRO A 117 -2.98 11.45 -6.94
N ILE A 118 -1.74 11.12 -7.27
CA ILE A 118 -0.57 11.80 -6.74
C ILE A 118 -0.58 13.27 -7.14
N ALA A 119 -1.08 13.60 -8.34
CA ALA A 119 -1.24 14.97 -8.81
C ALA A 119 -2.14 15.82 -7.90
N SER A 120 -3.18 15.23 -7.27
CA SER A 120 -4.03 15.97 -6.33
C SER A 120 -3.27 16.32 -5.03
N LEU A 121 -2.38 15.44 -4.57
CA LEU A 121 -1.52 15.69 -3.43
C LEU A 121 -0.42 16.71 -3.77
N ALA A 122 0.12 16.64 -4.96
CA ALA A 122 1.10 17.60 -5.45
C ALA A 122 0.53 19.02 -5.55
N ALA A 123 -0.71 19.15 -6.03
CA ALA A 123 -1.39 20.43 -6.25
C ALA A 123 -1.62 21.24 -4.97
N VAL A 124 -1.58 20.62 -3.79
CA VAL A 124 -1.77 21.33 -2.50
C VAL A 124 -0.45 21.71 -1.84
N THR A 125 0.68 21.49 -2.49
CA THR A 125 2.04 21.82 -2.00
C THR A 125 2.67 22.93 -2.84
N SER A 126 3.69 23.60 -2.30
CA SER A 126 4.51 24.57 -3.01
C SER A 126 5.65 23.95 -3.83
N ARG A 127 5.82 22.62 -3.75
CA ARG A 127 6.90 21.83 -4.38
C ARG A 127 6.37 20.59 -5.13
N PRO A 128 5.48 20.74 -6.13
CA PRO A 128 4.88 19.61 -6.83
C PRO A 128 5.93 18.68 -7.48
N GLU A 129 7.10 19.19 -7.84
CA GLU A 129 8.22 18.44 -8.39
C GLU A 129 8.90 17.50 -7.38
N LYS A 130 8.64 17.68 -6.07
CA LYS A 130 9.10 16.84 -4.96
C LYS A 130 8.03 15.87 -4.46
N VAL A 131 6.87 15.81 -5.11
CA VAL A 131 5.78 14.90 -4.74
C VAL A 131 5.78 13.68 -5.64
N ILE A 132 5.62 12.48 -5.02
CA ILE A 132 5.68 11.20 -5.72
C ILE A 132 4.86 10.13 -4.99
N GLY A 133 4.36 9.13 -5.73
CA GLY A 133 3.80 7.91 -5.15
C GLY A 133 4.89 6.89 -4.86
N MET A 134 4.85 6.28 -3.68
CA MET A 134 5.70 5.16 -3.29
C MET A 134 4.79 4.06 -2.73
N HIS A 135 4.16 3.32 -3.65
CA HIS A 135 3.13 2.35 -3.33
C HIS A 135 3.75 1.00 -2.98
N PHE A 136 3.74 0.68 -1.70
CA PHE A 136 4.18 -0.60 -1.15
C PHE A 136 3.05 -1.62 -1.15
N PHE A 137 3.43 -2.90 -1.12
CA PHE A 137 2.49 -4.03 -1.08
C PHE A 137 2.50 -4.71 0.29
N ASN A 138 1.34 -5.16 0.72
CA ASN A 138 1.15 -5.84 2.00
C ASN A 138 1.47 -7.35 1.92
N PRO A 139 2.26 -7.92 2.85
CA PRO A 139 2.99 -7.29 3.96
C PRO A 139 4.29 -6.63 3.49
N VAL A 140 4.52 -5.37 3.89
CA VAL A 140 5.66 -4.57 3.40
C VAL A 140 7.02 -5.25 3.57
N PRO A 141 7.35 -5.90 4.71
CA PRO A 141 8.64 -6.57 4.84
C PRO A 141 8.85 -7.75 3.88
N ALA A 142 7.77 -8.43 3.48
CA ALA A 142 7.84 -9.64 2.66
C ALA A 142 7.74 -9.37 1.15
N MET A 143 6.99 -8.33 0.75
CA MET A 143 6.77 -8.03 -0.65
C MET A 143 7.96 -7.29 -1.26
N ALA A 144 8.44 -7.81 -2.38
CA ALA A 144 9.62 -7.25 -3.05
C ALA A 144 9.33 -6.00 -3.88
N LEU A 145 8.07 -5.76 -4.28
CA LEU A 145 7.71 -4.71 -5.22
C LEU A 145 7.40 -3.38 -4.52
N VAL A 146 7.81 -2.27 -5.14
CA VAL A 146 7.31 -0.92 -4.90
C VAL A 146 6.96 -0.28 -6.24
N GLU A 147 5.72 0.19 -6.43
CA GLU A 147 5.40 1.04 -7.58
C GLU A 147 5.83 2.47 -7.27
N VAL A 148 6.68 3.01 -8.12
CA VAL A 148 7.13 4.41 -8.07
C VAL A 148 6.30 5.22 -9.05
N VAL A 149 5.36 6.01 -8.53
CA VAL A 149 4.32 6.67 -9.34
C VAL A 149 4.63 8.15 -9.48
N SER A 150 4.92 8.57 -10.70
CA SER A 150 5.28 9.96 -11.03
C SER A 150 4.11 10.69 -11.68
N THR A 151 3.93 11.96 -11.29
CA THR A 151 3.08 12.91 -12.00
C THR A 151 3.85 13.55 -13.17
N LYS A 152 3.20 14.46 -13.91
CA LYS A 152 3.87 15.27 -14.94
C LYS A 152 4.82 16.31 -14.34
N GLU A 153 4.54 16.72 -13.11
CA GLU A 153 5.31 17.71 -12.36
C GLU A 153 6.49 17.10 -11.64
N THR A 154 6.41 15.80 -11.23
CA THR A 154 7.48 15.10 -10.52
C THR A 154 8.80 15.18 -11.28
N SER A 155 9.84 15.74 -10.66
CA SER A 155 11.15 15.88 -11.30
C SER A 155 11.83 14.52 -11.53
N ALA A 156 12.67 14.45 -12.55
CA ALA A 156 13.49 13.27 -12.82
C ALA A 156 14.42 12.94 -11.64
N GLU A 157 14.91 13.97 -10.93
CA GLU A 157 15.73 13.81 -9.74
C GLU A 157 14.94 13.18 -8.58
N THR A 158 13.72 13.64 -8.32
CA THR A 158 12.84 13.07 -7.30
C THR A 158 12.56 11.60 -7.61
N LYS A 159 12.19 11.28 -8.85
CA LYS A 159 11.94 9.91 -9.29
C LYS A 159 13.17 9.02 -9.10
N ALA A 160 14.33 9.46 -9.58
CA ALA A 160 15.59 8.70 -9.44
C ALA A 160 15.95 8.45 -7.97
N ALA A 161 15.72 9.44 -7.10
CA ALA A 161 15.96 9.31 -5.67
C ALA A 161 15.10 8.24 -5.00
N ILE A 162 13.82 8.12 -5.41
CA ILE A 162 12.90 7.13 -4.87
C ILE A 162 13.15 5.74 -5.44
N VAL A 163 13.55 5.62 -6.70
CA VAL A 163 14.02 4.37 -7.30
C VAL A 163 15.25 3.85 -6.54
N GLU A 164 16.23 4.71 -6.28
CA GLU A 164 17.42 4.37 -5.49
C GLU A 164 17.05 3.94 -4.06
N LEU A 165 16.17 4.70 -3.38
CA LEU A 165 15.69 4.36 -2.05
C LEU A 165 15.03 2.97 -2.03
N ALA A 166 14.13 2.68 -2.98
CA ALA A 166 13.47 1.38 -3.06
C ALA A 166 14.50 0.24 -3.19
N GLN A 167 15.53 0.42 -4.00
CA GLN A 167 16.63 -0.56 -4.15
C GLN A 167 17.46 -0.71 -2.86
N GLU A 168 17.78 0.39 -2.17
CA GLU A 168 18.46 0.36 -0.87
C GLU A 168 17.64 -0.36 0.22
N LEU A 169 16.29 -0.34 0.11
CA LEU A 169 15.38 -1.11 0.98
C LEU A 169 15.27 -2.59 0.56
N GLY A 170 16.06 -3.06 -0.41
CA GLY A 170 15.97 -4.43 -0.93
C GLY A 170 14.70 -4.69 -1.75
N LYS A 171 14.06 -3.64 -2.26
CA LYS A 171 12.85 -3.73 -3.08
C LYS A 171 13.19 -3.59 -4.56
N THR A 172 12.30 -4.08 -5.40
CA THR A 172 12.34 -3.87 -6.86
C THR A 172 11.40 -2.72 -7.19
N PRO A 173 11.90 -1.55 -7.60
CA PRO A 173 11.05 -0.46 -8.06
C PRO A 173 10.48 -0.77 -9.44
N ALA A 174 9.17 -0.51 -9.62
CA ALA A 174 8.52 -0.47 -10.93
C ALA A 174 7.95 0.93 -11.15
N GLU A 175 8.41 1.59 -12.21
CA GLU A 175 7.99 2.96 -12.53
C GLU A 175 6.61 2.95 -13.20
N ALA A 176 5.74 3.84 -12.77
CA ALA A 176 4.41 4.05 -13.33
C ALA A 176 4.08 5.55 -13.43
N ASN A 177 3.14 5.89 -14.30
CA ASN A 177 2.55 7.22 -14.34
C ASN A 177 1.33 7.27 -13.40
N ASP A 178 1.00 8.49 -12.95
CA ASP A 178 -0.16 8.76 -12.11
C ASP A 178 -1.46 8.61 -12.91
N PHE A 179 -1.97 7.38 -12.97
CA PHE A 179 -3.26 7.02 -13.56
C PHE A 179 -4.12 6.28 -12.53
N PRO A 180 -5.47 6.29 -12.68
CA PRO A 180 -6.36 5.56 -11.77
C PRO A 180 -5.96 4.09 -11.62
N GLY A 181 -5.72 3.68 -10.35
CA GLY A 181 -5.32 2.32 -10.00
C GLY A 181 -3.87 1.96 -10.34
N PHE A 182 -3.07 2.92 -10.81
CA PHE A 182 -1.68 2.73 -11.25
C PHE A 182 -1.57 1.55 -12.24
N VAL A 183 -0.56 0.69 -12.12
CA VAL A 183 -0.47 -0.52 -12.95
C VAL A 183 -1.11 -1.71 -12.23
N SER A 184 -0.80 -1.89 -10.95
CA SER A 184 -1.22 -3.09 -10.21
C SER A 184 -2.73 -3.24 -10.13
N ASN A 185 -3.45 -2.25 -9.62
CA ASN A 185 -4.90 -2.33 -9.47
C ASN A 185 -5.61 -2.32 -10.83
N ARG A 186 -5.09 -1.56 -11.81
CA ARG A 186 -5.65 -1.49 -13.15
C ARG A 186 -5.64 -2.82 -13.90
N ILE A 187 -4.67 -3.70 -13.58
CA ILE A 187 -4.58 -5.04 -14.19
C ILE A 187 -5.26 -6.08 -13.31
N LEU A 188 -4.97 -6.04 -12.00
CA LEU A 188 -5.39 -7.08 -11.07
C LEU A 188 -6.91 -7.09 -10.86
N LEU A 189 -7.53 -5.92 -10.65
CA LEU A 189 -8.94 -5.89 -10.29
C LEU A 189 -9.86 -6.33 -11.43
N PRO A 190 -9.64 -5.94 -12.71
CA PRO A 190 -10.38 -6.55 -13.84
C PRO A 190 -10.16 -8.05 -13.97
N PHE A 191 -8.94 -8.56 -13.71
CA PHE A 191 -8.68 -10.00 -13.73
C PHE A 191 -9.48 -10.73 -12.63
N ILE A 192 -9.52 -10.19 -11.41
CA ILE A 192 -10.36 -10.73 -10.34
C ILE A 192 -11.84 -10.63 -10.71
N ASN A 193 -12.29 -9.47 -11.18
CA ASN A 193 -13.68 -9.24 -11.55
C ASN A 193 -14.16 -10.19 -12.65
N GLU A 194 -13.32 -10.46 -13.65
CA GLU A 194 -13.62 -11.42 -14.70
C GLU A 194 -13.73 -12.85 -14.17
N ALA A 195 -12.90 -13.23 -13.21
CA ALA A 195 -13.02 -14.51 -12.52
C ALA A 195 -14.34 -14.64 -11.73
N VAL A 196 -14.80 -13.53 -11.12
CA VAL A 196 -16.11 -13.48 -10.44
C VAL A 196 -17.26 -13.54 -11.43
N TRP A 197 -17.15 -12.91 -12.61
CA TRP A 197 -18.13 -13.06 -13.70
C TRP A 197 -18.21 -14.50 -14.20
N ALA A 198 -17.06 -15.17 -14.39
CA ALA A 198 -17.07 -16.58 -14.80
C ALA A 198 -17.76 -17.48 -13.76
N LEU A 199 -17.60 -17.20 -12.46
CA LEU A 199 -18.34 -17.87 -11.40
C LEU A 199 -19.83 -17.54 -11.46
N HIS A 200 -20.17 -16.27 -11.59
CA HIS A 200 -21.57 -15.78 -11.62
C HIS A 200 -22.36 -16.38 -12.79
N GLU A 201 -21.74 -16.52 -13.94
CA GLU A 201 -22.32 -17.11 -15.16
C GLU A 201 -22.33 -18.64 -15.14
N GLY A 202 -21.77 -19.27 -14.12
CA GLY A 202 -21.74 -20.73 -13.98
C GLY A 202 -20.78 -21.43 -14.94
N VAL A 203 -19.71 -20.74 -15.36
CA VAL A 203 -18.66 -21.32 -16.21
C VAL A 203 -17.92 -22.45 -15.46
N ALA A 204 -17.61 -22.23 -14.17
CA ALA A 204 -16.99 -23.24 -13.33
C ALA A 204 -17.19 -22.90 -11.82
N GLU A 205 -16.94 -23.87 -10.96
CA GLU A 205 -16.89 -23.70 -9.51
C GLU A 205 -15.62 -22.96 -9.06
N PRO A 206 -15.62 -22.31 -7.87
CA PRO A 206 -14.50 -21.49 -7.39
C PRO A 206 -13.14 -22.20 -7.45
N GLU A 207 -13.10 -23.46 -7.00
CA GLU A 207 -11.88 -24.26 -6.95
C GLU A 207 -11.30 -24.52 -8.34
N ALA A 208 -12.16 -24.71 -9.35
CA ALA A 208 -11.72 -24.92 -10.71
C ALA A 208 -11.15 -23.65 -11.33
N ILE A 209 -11.80 -22.48 -11.12
CA ILE A 209 -11.33 -21.17 -11.57
C ILE A 209 -9.93 -20.88 -11.00
N ASP A 210 -9.77 -21.05 -9.69
CA ASP A 210 -8.50 -20.80 -9.01
C ASP A 210 -7.41 -21.79 -9.43
N THR A 211 -7.75 -23.07 -9.59
CA THR A 211 -6.81 -24.09 -10.06
C THR A 211 -6.30 -23.79 -11.47
N ILE A 212 -7.19 -23.36 -12.38
CA ILE A 212 -6.81 -23.00 -13.75
C ILE A 212 -5.85 -21.80 -13.74
N ALA A 213 -6.12 -20.78 -12.92
CA ALA A 213 -5.22 -19.63 -12.80
C ALA A 213 -3.84 -20.04 -12.22
N GLN A 214 -3.82 -20.92 -11.23
CA GLN A 214 -2.56 -21.38 -10.63
C GLN A 214 -1.75 -22.27 -11.57
N LEU A 215 -2.37 -23.29 -12.16
CA LEU A 215 -1.66 -24.30 -12.94
C LEU A 215 -1.58 -23.96 -14.42
N GLY A 216 -2.60 -23.28 -14.96
CA GLY A 216 -2.65 -22.88 -16.37
C GLY A 216 -1.91 -21.59 -16.67
N PHE A 217 -1.98 -20.60 -15.75
CA PHE A 217 -1.34 -19.28 -15.91
C PHE A 217 -0.10 -19.10 -15.02
N ASN A 218 0.24 -20.10 -14.20
CA ASN A 218 1.36 -20.06 -13.26
C ASN A 218 1.24 -18.94 -12.21
N HIS A 219 0.02 -18.61 -11.80
CA HIS A 219 -0.20 -17.65 -10.72
C HIS A 219 0.05 -18.31 -9.35
N PRO A 220 0.68 -17.60 -8.39
CA PRO A 220 0.96 -18.17 -7.06
C PRO A 220 -0.32 -18.42 -6.24
N MET A 221 -1.42 -17.74 -6.58
CA MET A 221 -2.73 -17.83 -5.93
C MET A 221 -3.82 -17.62 -6.98
N GLY A 222 -4.94 -18.33 -6.84
CA GLY A 222 -6.09 -18.13 -7.70
C GLY A 222 -6.78 -16.78 -7.46
N PRO A 223 -7.48 -16.21 -8.46
CA PRO A 223 -8.08 -14.88 -8.38
C PRO A 223 -9.14 -14.73 -7.28
N LEU A 224 -9.96 -15.77 -7.02
CA LEU A 224 -11.00 -15.72 -6.00
C LEU A 224 -10.41 -15.81 -4.60
N ALA A 225 -9.42 -16.68 -4.38
CA ALA A 225 -8.67 -16.72 -3.11
C ALA A 225 -7.88 -15.43 -2.87
N LEU A 226 -7.40 -14.78 -3.92
CA LEU A 226 -6.71 -13.49 -3.84
C LEU A 226 -7.69 -12.36 -3.51
N ALA A 227 -8.89 -12.36 -4.10
CA ALA A 227 -9.96 -11.43 -3.73
C ALA A 227 -10.32 -11.54 -2.24
N ASP A 228 -10.46 -12.77 -1.71
CA ASP A 228 -10.70 -13.02 -0.29
C ASP A 228 -9.54 -12.56 0.61
N LEU A 229 -8.31 -12.63 0.13
CA LEU A 229 -7.14 -12.11 0.85
C LEU A 229 -7.10 -10.58 0.89
N ILE A 230 -7.43 -9.92 -0.23
CA ILE A 230 -7.49 -8.45 -0.34
C ILE A 230 -8.66 -7.90 0.49
N GLY A 231 -9.78 -8.58 0.44
CA GLY A 231 -11.06 -8.18 0.98
C GLY A 231 -12.03 -7.74 -0.14
N LEU A 232 -13.20 -8.37 -0.18
CA LEU A 232 -14.15 -8.18 -1.28
C LEU A 232 -14.72 -6.75 -1.33
N ASP A 233 -14.91 -6.12 -0.18
CA ASP A 233 -15.27 -4.69 -0.08
C ASP A 233 -14.18 -3.77 -0.66
N THR A 234 -12.92 -4.09 -0.42
CA THR A 234 -11.78 -3.38 -1.01
C THR A 234 -11.76 -3.55 -2.53
N CYS A 235 -12.00 -4.77 -3.02
CA CYS A 235 -12.09 -5.04 -4.46
C CYS A 235 -13.20 -4.22 -5.12
N VAL A 236 -14.41 -4.19 -4.52
CA VAL A 236 -15.53 -3.36 -5.01
C VAL A 236 -15.12 -1.89 -5.05
N ALA A 237 -14.59 -1.34 -3.94
CA ALA A 237 -14.23 0.06 -3.86
C ALA A 237 -13.19 0.47 -4.92
N ILE A 238 -12.18 -0.36 -5.18
CA ILE A 238 -11.18 -0.08 -6.21
C ILE A 238 -11.79 -0.15 -7.62
N LEU A 239 -12.63 -1.14 -7.91
CA LEU A 239 -13.33 -1.24 -9.20
C LEU A 239 -14.22 -0.03 -9.46
N GLU A 240 -14.96 0.46 -8.45
CA GLU A 240 -15.76 1.67 -8.54
C GLU A 240 -14.91 2.90 -8.84
N VAL A 241 -13.78 3.06 -8.14
CA VAL A 241 -12.82 4.15 -8.44
C VAL A 241 -12.31 4.06 -9.88
N LEU A 242 -11.97 2.87 -10.37
CA LEU A 242 -11.53 2.66 -11.75
C LEU A 242 -12.62 3.02 -12.74
N ARG A 243 -13.87 2.54 -12.52
CA ARG A 243 -15.03 2.85 -13.36
C ARG A 243 -15.28 4.35 -13.44
N ASP A 244 -15.40 4.99 -12.29
CA ASP A 244 -15.80 6.40 -12.20
C ASP A 244 -14.72 7.34 -12.77
N ARG A 245 -13.45 7.06 -12.50
CA ARG A 245 -12.34 7.92 -12.96
C ARG A 245 -11.95 7.68 -14.41
N LEU A 246 -12.16 6.48 -14.94
CA LEU A 246 -11.86 6.16 -16.34
C LEU A 246 -13.09 6.32 -17.24
N GLY A 247 -14.29 6.40 -16.66
CA GLY A 247 -15.54 6.51 -17.41
C GLY A 247 -15.83 5.26 -18.27
N ASP A 248 -15.52 4.06 -17.75
CA ASP A 248 -15.56 2.83 -18.53
C ASP A 248 -16.22 1.70 -17.74
N GLU A 249 -17.36 1.25 -18.23
CA GLU A 249 -18.22 0.22 -17.61
C GLU A 249 -17.54 -1.16 -17.50
N ARG A 250 -16.42 -1.42 -18.20
CA ARG A 250 -15.65 -2.67 -18.02
C ARG A 250 -15.12 -2.86 -16.59
N TYR A 251 -15.11 -1.79 -15.79
CA TYR A 251 -14.70 -1.84 -14.37
C TYR A 251 -15.89 -1.97 -13.42
N GLU A 252 -17.14 -2.12 -13.93
CA GLU A 252 -18.30 -2.35 -13.07
C GLU A 252 -18.10 -3.64 -12.27
N PRO A 253 -18.18 -3.59 -10.93
CA PRO A 253 -18.09 -4.78 -10.11
C PRO A 253 -19.20 -5.77 -10.45
N CYS A 254 -18.85 -7.05 -10.61
CA CYS A 254 -19.82 -8.12 -10.81
C CYS A 254 -20.88 -8.11 -9.71
N PRO A 255 -22.19 -8.30 -10.04
CA PRO A 255 -23.26 -8.36 -9.04
C PRO A 255 -22.98 -9.33 -7.90
N LEU A 256 -22.44 -10.51 -8.20
CA LEU A 256 -22.07 -11.51 -7.20
C LEU A 256 -21.05 -10.97 -6.17
N LEU A 257 -20.09 -10.16 -6.61
CA LEU A 257 -19.11 -9.54 -5.72
C LEU A 257 -19.80 -8.57 -4.74
N ARG A 258 -20.75 -7.76 -5.23
CA ARG A 258 -21.56 -6.85 -4.40
C ARG A 258 -22.46 -7.62 -3.43
N GLU A 259 -23.06 -8.73 -3.86
CA GLU A 259 -23.88 -9.60 -3.01
C GLU A 259 -23.08 -10.18 -1.84
N HIS A 260 -21.85 -10.65 -2.08
CA HIS A 260 -20.96 -11.09 -1.02
C HIS A 260 -20.69 -9.99 0.00
N VAL A 261 -20.37 -8.78 -0.48
CA VAL A 261 -20.12 -7.62 0.40
C VAL A 261 -21.36 -7.28 1.22
N ALA A 262 -22.53 -7.21 0.59
CA ALA A 262 -23.81 -6.92 1.27
C ALA A 262 -24.16 -7.98 2.32
N ALA A 263 -23.77 -9.25 2.10
CA ALA A 263 -23.95 -10.34 3.05
C ALA A 263 -22.89 -10.38 4.18
N GLY A 264 -21.96 -9.41 4.23
CA GLY A 264 -20.86 -9.38 5.22
C GLY A 264 -19.78 -10.43 4.98
N ARG A 265 -19.79 -11.11 3.85
CA ARG A 265 -18.75 -12.05 3.43
C ARG A 265 -17.63 -11.28 2.75
N LEU A 266 -16.67 -10.79 3.55
CA LEU A 266 -15.62 -9.89 3.09
C LEU A 266 -14.28 -10.60 2.82
N GLY A 267 -14.28 -11.92 2.79
CA GLY A 267 -13.09 -12.74 2.64
C GLY A 267 -12.47 -13.15 3.98
N ARG A 268 -11.14 -13.33 4.01
CA ARG A 268 -10.43 -13.84 5.20
C ARG A 268 -10.69 -13.02 6.46
N LYS A 269 -10.79 -11.70 6.34
CA LYS A 269 -11.00 -10.80 7.49
C LYS A 269 -12.36 -10.98 8.19
N SER A 270 -13.36 -11.57 7.52
CA SER A 270 -14.67 -11.87 8.08
C SER A 270 -14.91 -13.39 8.27
N GLY A 271 -13.90 -14.24 8.01
CA GLY A 271 -14.00 -15.69 8.06
C GLY A 271 -14.73 -16.31 6.87
N ALA A 272 -15.25 -15.55 5.94
CA ALA A 272 -15.93 -16.06 4.75
C ALA A 272 -15.89 -15.04 3.59
N GLY A 273 -15.74 -15.56 2.38
CA GLY A 273 -15.81 -14.86 1.11
C GLY A 273 -16.31 -15.81 0.03
N PHE A 274 -15.53 -16.00 -1.03
CA PHE A 274 -15.73 -17.11 -1.98
C PHE A 274 -15.45 -18.46 -1.31
N TYR A 275 -14.54 -18.46 -0.33
CA TYR A 275 -14.22 -19.61 0.50
C TYR A 275 -14.59 -19.38 1.96
N ALA A 276 -14.67 -20.46 2.73
CA ALA A 276 -14.78 -20.41 4.18
C ALA A 276 -13.36 -20.49 4.81
N TYR A 277 -13.14 -19.69 5.85
CA TYR A 277 -11.87 -19.64 6.58
C TYR A 277 -12.13 -19.93 8.05
N GLU A 278 -11.28 -20.74 8.68
CA GLU A 278 -11.30 -20.87 10.12
C GLU A 278 -10.98 -19.50 10.74
N SER A 279 -11.72 -19.13 11.78
CA SER A 279 -11.46 -17.87 12.50
C SER A 279 -10.03 -17.88 13.04
N PRO A 280 -9.27 -16.77 12.91
CA PRO A 280 -7.89 -16.70 13.37
C PRO A 280 -7.74 -16.84 14.88
#